data_56ff6be647423a85cb2ffe616730d07a
#
_entry.id   56ff6be647423a85cb2ffe616730d07a
#
_cell.length_a   1.000
_cell.length_b   1.000
_cell.length_c   1.000
_cell.angle_alpha   90.00
_cell.angle_beta   90.00
_cell.angle_gamma   90.00
#
_symmetry.space_group_name_H-M   'P 1'
#
loop_
_entity.id
_entity.type
_entity.pdbx_description
1 polymer ?
#
loop_
_entity_poly.entity_id
_entity_poly.type
_entity_poly.pdbx_seq_one_letter_code
_entity_poly.pdbx_strand_id
1 'polypeptide(L)'
;FTRRYGMYHLPILSFKEYVELKLNKSFESQRLENILENHVDIANDIIKNLENEKILKNFEEYIKIGAYPFYFENKDNYTQMVLDTINTILYSDLGSIYNISGDKINSLRKLLTSICVSNPLELSIESLAQKVGTSKVTLYKYIELLHKAELLRHVVYEGKRFKSMQKPDKLYLANTTLLSSLCLEPQIGTLRESFFASQLSVKNSIYYVDKGDFLKKKK
;
A
#
# COMPACT_ATOMS: atom_id res chain seq x y z
N PHE A 1 1.25 9.02 -28.42
CA PHE A 1 -0.02 9.66 -28.01
C PHE A 1 0.09 10.50 -26.73
N THR A 2 1.07 10.30 -25.88
CA THR A 2 1.22 10.98 -24.59
C THR A 2 1.62 12.46 -24.66
N ARG A 3 2.00 13.00 -25.82
CA ARG A 3 2.44 14.40 -25.93
C ARG A 3 1.32 15.45 -25.81
N ARG A 4 0.04 15.04 -25.82
CA ARG A 4 -1.13 15.96 -25.79
C ARG A 4 -2.02 15.79 -24.57
N TYR A 5 -1.71 14.84 -23.67
CA TYR A 5 -2.55 14.54 -22.51
C TYR A 5 -1.73 14.69 -21.23
N GLY A 6 -2.27 15.37 -20.25
CA GLY A 6 -1.74 15.34 -18.88
C GLY A 6 -2.04 13.97 -18.27
N MET A 7 -1.04 13.34 -17.68
CA MET A 7 -1.24 12.13 -16.89
C MET A 7 -1.61 12.53 -15.46
N TYR A 8 -2.75 12.06 -14.99
CA TYR A 8 -3.17 12.23 -13.61
C TYR A 8 -3.12 10.87 -12.92
N HIS A 9 -2.49 10.83 -11.76
CA HIS A 9 -2.54 9.66 -10.89
C HIS A 9 -3.71 9.82 -9.91
N LEU A 10 -4.66 8.87 -9.96
CA LEU A 10 -5.74 8.79 -8.98
C LEU A 10 -5.33 7.79 -7.90
N PRO A 11 -5.00 8.26 -6.68
CA PRO A 11 -4.64 7.36 -5.60
C PRO A 11 -5.86 6.60 -5.07
N ILE A 12 -5.61 5.57 -4.25
CA ILE A 12 -6.64 4.93 -3.45
C ILE A 12 -7.28 5.93 -2.50
N LEU A 13 -8.50 5.64 -2.03
CA LEU A 13 -9.14 6.45 -0.99
C LEU A 13 -8.26 6.50 0.26
N SER A 14 -8.03 7.68 0.79
CA SER A 14 -7.49 7.85 2.14
C SER A 14 -8.55 7.48 3.18
N PHE A 15 -8.12 7.23 4.42
CA PHE A 15 -9.07 6.97 5.51
C PHE A 15 -10.05 8.14 5.72
N LYS A 16 -9.55 9.38 5.56
CA LYS A 16 -10.40 10.58 5.61
C LYS A 16 -11.49 10.53 4.54
N GLU A 17 -11.12 10.34 3.27
CA GLU A 17 -12.07 10.30 2.14
C GLU A 17 -13.07 9.15 2.29
N TYR A 18 -12.64 7.99 2.79
CA TYR A 18 -13.52 6.88 3.09
C TYR A 18 -14.59 7.26 4.13
N VAL A 19 -14.19 7.91 5.23
CA VAL A 19 -15.12 8.35 6.28
C VAL A 19 -16.05 9.43 5.75
N GLU A 20 -15.55 10.38 4.97
CA GLU A 20 -16.35 11.44 4.35
C GLU A 20 -17.43 10.85 3.44
N LEU A 21 -17.07 9.90 2.57
CA LEU A 21 -18.04 9.22 1.70
C LEU A 21 -19.05 8.38 2.48
N LYS A 22 -18.58 7.63 3.48
CA LYS A 22 -19.44 6.75 4.29
C LYS A 22 -20.47 7.49 5.10
N LEU A 23 -20.08 8.62 5.69
CA LEU A 23 -20.91 9.39 6.61
C LEU A 23 -21.60 10.59 5.94
N ASN A 24 -21.29 10.87 4.68
CA ASN A 24 -21.69 12.07 3.97
C ASN A 24 -21.35 13.36 4.76
N LYS A 25 -20.14 13.40 5.30
CA LYS A 25 -19.59 14.50 6.10
C LYS A 25 -18.30 14.98 5.48
N SER A 26 -17.84 16.18 5.86
CA SER A 26 -16.56 16.73 5.42
C SER A 26 -15.70 17.04 6.64
N PHE A 27 -14.40 16.74 6.53
CA PHE A 27 -13.41 17.02 7.57
C PHE A 27 -12.31 17.91 7.02
N GLU A 28 -11.95 18.93 7.77
CA GLU A 28 -10.86 19.83 7.38
C GLU A 28 -9.50 19.13 7.45
N SER A 29 -8.66 19.35 6.44
CA SER A 29 -7.28 18.84 6.44
C SER A 29 -6.38 19.76 7.25
N GLN A 30 -5.61 19.18 8.17
CA GLN A 30 -4.69 19.92 9.03
C GLN A 30 -3.24 19.78 8.55
N ARG A 31 -2.43 20.83 8.74
CA ARG A 31 -0.99 20.76 8.52
C ARG A 31 -0.31 20.00 9.65
N LEU A 32 0.81 19.37 9.35
CA LEU A 32 1.56 18.56 10.34
C LEU A 32 1.96 19.41 11.57
N GLU A 33 2.40 20.65 11.35
CA GLU A 33 2.80 21.57 12.43
C GLU A 33 1.62 21.81 13.39
N ASN A 34 0.42 22.09 12.85
CA ASN A 34 -0.78 22.29 13.65
C ASN A 34 -1.20 21.01 14.41
N ILE A 35 -1.05 19.84 13.79
CA ILE A 35 -1.32 18.56 14.48
C ILE A 35 -0.36 18.36 15.65
N LEU A 36 0.92 18.69 15.48
CA LEU A 36 1.92 18.53 16.55
C LEU A 36 1.66 19.46 17.74
N GLU A 37 1.18 20.66 17.50
CA GLU A 37 0.91 21.68 18.53
C GLU A 37 -0.47 21.52 19.18
N ASN A 38 -1.51 21.18 18.40
CA ASN A 38 -2.91 21.29 18.80
C ASN A 38 -3.69 19.96 18.63
N HIS A 39 -3.02 18.81 18.65
CA HIS A 39 -3.63 17.50 18.34
C HIS A 39 -4.83 17.13 19.21
N VAL A 40 -4.86 17.58 20.49
CA VAL A 40 -5.97 17.29 21.41
C VAL A 40 -7.23 18.04 20.98
N ASP A 41 -7.11 19.32 20.66
CA ASP A 41 -8.26 20.15 20.25
C ASP A 41 -8.79 19.69 18.90
N ILE A 42 -7.89 19.40 17.93
CA ILE A 42 -8.25 18.84 16.63
C ILE A 42 -8.97 17.49 16.79
N ALA A 43 -8.49 16.61 17.67
CA ALA A 43 -9.14 15.34 17.93
C ALA A 43 -10.54 15.50 18.53
N ASN A 44 -10.69 16.44 19.49
CA ASN A 44 -11.99 16.74 20.10
C ASN A 44 -12.99 17.30 19.09
N ASP A 45 -12.55 18.16 18.19
CA ASP A 45 -13.41 18.70 17.12
C ASP A 45 -13.83 17.64 16.12
N ILE A 46 -12.93 16.72 15.74
CA ILE A 46 -13.27 15.56 14.90
C ILE A 46 -14.30 14.67 15.62
N ILE A 47 -14.11 14.38 16.93
CA ILE A 47 -15.05 13.56 17.72
C ILE A 47 -16.43 14.21 17.78
N LYS A 48 -16.51 15.54 18.00
CA LYS A 48 -17.78 16.25 17.99
C LYS A 48 -18.48 16.14 16.62
N ASN A 49 -17.74 16.31 15.53
CA ASN A 49 -18.26 16.21 14.18
C ASN A 49 -18.71 14.79 13.80
N LEU A 50 -18.12 13.78 14.42
CA LEU A 50 -18.51 12.37 14.23
C LEU A 50 -19.81 12.02 14.95
N GLU A 51 -20.24 12.84 15.93
CA GLU A 51 -21.44 12.60 16.77
C GLU A 51 -21.35 11.25 17.50
N ASN A 52 -22.20 10.27 17.11
CA ASN A 52 -22.23 8.94 17.73
C ASN A 52 -21.39 7.90 16.97
N GLU A 53 -20.69 8.30 15.89
CA GLU A 53 -19.91 7.39 15.09
C GLU A 53 -18.59 7.01 15.78
N LYS A 54 -18.29 5.72 15.79
CA LYS A 54 -17.06 5.19 16.39
C LYS A 54 -15.92 5.17 15.36
N ILE A 55 -15.04 6.15 15.42
CA ILE A 55 -13.92 6.28 14.46
C ILE A 55 -13.05 5.02 14.40
N LEU A 56 -12.79 4.34 15.51
CA LEU A 56 -11.99 3.11 15.52
C LEU A 56 -12.68 1.98 14.76
N LYS A 57 -14.01 1.86 14.86
CA LYS A 57 -14.76 0.88 14.07
C LYS A 57 -14.70 1.17 12.58
N ASN A 58 -14.80 2.44 12.19
CA ASN A 58 -14.64 2.87 10.82
C ASN A 58 -13.20 2.62 10.32
N PHE A 59 -12.20 2.77 11.18
CA PHE A 59 -10.82 2.46 10.85
C PHE A 59 -10.58 0.95 10.64
N GLU A 60 -11.12 0.10 11.51
CA GLU A 60 -11.06 -1.36 11.38
C GLU A 60 -11.73 -1.84 10.09
N GLU A 61 -12.84 -1.22 9.69
CA GLU A 61 -13.52 -1.50 8.43
C GLU A 61 -12.68 -1.02 7.24
N TYR A 62 -12.17 0.22 7.29
CA TYR A 62 -11.32 0.77 6.25
C TYR A 62 -10.10 -0.08 5.96
N ILE A 63 -9.40 -0.57 6.98
CA ILE A 63 -8.22 -1.43 6.81
C ILE A 63 -8.55 -2.66 5.95
N LYS A 64 -9.76 -3.20 6.07
CA LYS A 64 -10.16 -4.40 5.34
C LYS A 64 -10.63 -4.10 3.92
N ILE A 65 -11.37 -3.01 3.73
CA ILE A 65 -12.16 -2.78 2.51
C ILE A 65 -12.08 -1.36 1.95
N GLY A 66 -11.51 -0.40 2.69
CA GLY A 66 -11.71 1.03 2.43
C GLY A 66 -10.88 1.62 1.28
N ALA A 67 -9.95 0.90 0.67
CA ALA A 67 -9.04 1.48 -0.31
C ALA A 67 -9.70 1.84 -1.65
N TYR A 68 -10.78 1.14 -2.05
CA TYR A 68 -11.40 1.30 -3.36
C TYR A 68 -12.86 1.72 -3.25
N PRO A 69 -13.29 2.76 -4.00
CA PRO A 69 -14.64 3.33 -3.89
C PRO A 69 -15.76 2.38 -4.32
N PHE A 70 -15.50 1.39 -5.17
CA PHE A 70 -16.52 0.43 -5.60
C PHE A 70 -17.05 -0.47 -4.46
N TYR A 71 -16.45 -0.40 -3.27
CA TYR A 71 -17.04 -0.99 -2.06
C TYR A 71 -18.45 -0.44 -1.77
N PHE A 72 -18.67 0.86 -1.98
CA PHE A 72 -19.95 1.49 -1.73
C PHE A 72 -21.05 1.08 -2.73
N GLU A 73 -20.64 0.56 -3.89
CA GLU A 73 -21.55 0.09 -4.93
C GLU A 73 -21.97 -1.38 -4.73
N ASN A 74 -21.02 -2.24 -4.32
CA ASN A 74 -21.29 -3.68 -4.17
C ASN A 74 -20.49 -4.28 -3.00
N LYS A 75 -21.12 -4.31 -1.81
CA LYS A 75 -20.49 -4.81 -0.59
C LYS A 75 -20.34 -6.34 -0.57
N ASP A 76 -21.32 -7.06 -1.08
CA ASP A 76 -21.38 -8.52 -0.94
C ASP A 76 -20.30 -9.24 -1.74
N ASN A 77 -19.95 -8.74 -2.92
CA ASN A 77 -18.95 -9.32 -3.81
C ASN A 77 -17.61 -8.57 -3.81
N TYR A 78 -17.42 -7.64 -2.88
CA TYR A 78 -16.28 -6.74 -2.91
C TYR A 78 -14.92 -7.45 -2.94
N THR A 79 -14.70 -8.41 -2.05
CA THR A 79 -13.42 -9.17 -2.00
C THR A 79 -13.15 -9.88 -3.32
N GLN A 80 -14.17 -10.49 -3.93
CA GLN A 80 -14.02 -11.13 -5.24
C GLN A 80 -13.67 -10.10 -6.32
N MET A 81 -14.32 -8.94 -6.32
CA MET A 81 -14.01 -7.85 -7.28
C MET A 81 -12.56 -7.36 -7.14
N VAL A 82 -12.02 -7.28 -5.91
CA VAL A 82 -10.60 -6.94 -5.68
C VAL A 82 -9.69 -8.03 -6.28
N LEU A 83 -9.99 -9.31 -6.03
CA LEU A 83 -9.22 -10.43 -6.59
C LEU A 83 -9.28 -10.46 -8.11
N ASP A 84 -10.44 -10.22 -8.70
CA ASP A 84 -10.63 -10.16 -10.17
C ASP A 84 -9.87 -8.97 -10.77
N THR A 85 -9.83 -7.83 -10.07
CA THR A 85 -9.01 -6.68 -10.47
C THR A 85 -7.53 -7.03 -10.47
N ILE A 86 -7.02 -7.69 -9.43
CA ILE A 86 -5.63 -8.18 -9.38
C ILE A 86 -5.35 -9.11 -10.56
N ASN A 87 -6.25 -10.05 -10.85
CA ASN A 87 -6.11 -10.96 -11.97
C ASN A 87 -6.09 -10.20 -13.31
N THR A 88 -6.98 -9.24 -13.50
CA THR A 88 -7.02 -8.40 -14.71
C THR A 88 -5.70 -7.65 -14.90
N ILE A 89 -5.16 -7.04 -13.85
CA ILE A 89 -3.86 -6.37 -13.88
C ILE A 89 -2.75 -7.35 -14.28
N LEU A 90 -2.70 -8.54 -13.67
CA LEU A 90 -1.64 -9.50 -13.94
C LEU A 90 -1.73 -10.10 -15.35
N TYR A 91 -2.92 -10.53 -15.79
CA TYR A 91 -3.08 -11.25 -17.05
C TYR A 91 -3.28 -10.32 -18.24
N SER A 92 -4.10 -9.29 -18.10
CA SER A 92 -4.44 -8.39 -19.21
C SER A 92 -3.43 -7.25 -19.32
N ASP A 93 -3.22 -6.49 -18.25
CA ASP A 93 -2.41 -5.28 -18.34
C ASP A 93 -0.92 -5.62 -18.43
N LEU A 94 -0.38 -6.36 -17.44
CA LEU A 94 1.04 -6.73 -17.46
C LEU A 94 1.34 -7.79 -18.52
N GLY A 95 0.45 -8.76 -18.71
CA GLY A 95 0.60 -9.80 -19.71
C GLY A 95 0.70 -9.24 -21.12
N SER A 96 -0.23 -8.36 -21.49
CA SER A 96 -0.30 -7.78 -22.83
C SER A 96 0.75 -6.67 -23.07
N ILE A 97 0.91 -5.74 -22.13
CA ILE A 97 1.82 -4.58 -22.29
C ILE A 97 3.28 -5.03 -22.31
N TYR A 98 3.67 -5.98 -21.47
CA TYR A 98 5.05 -6.43 -21.33
C TYR A 98 5.32 -7.79 -21.96
N ASN A 99 4.34 -8.35 -22.68
CA ASN A 99 4.44 -9.66 -23.36
C ASN A 99 4.93 -10.76 -22.38
N ILE A 100 4.28 -10.84 -21.21
CA ILE A 100 4.67 -11.76 -20.13
C ILE A 100 3.96 -13.09 -20.34
N SER A 101 4.72 -14.19 -20.43
CA SER A 101 4.16 -15.56 -20.54
C SER A 101 3.42 -15.97 -19.27
N GLY A 102 2.47 -16.91 -19.38
CA GLY A 102 1.67 -17.43 -18.27
C GLY A 102 2.50 -17.93 -17.08
N ASP A 103 3.63 -18.58 -17.29
CA ASP A 103 4.53 -19.03 -16.23
C ASP A 103 5.10 -17.87 -15.42
N LYS A 104 5.43 -16.78 -16.09
CA LYS A 104 5.92 -15.54 -15.44
C LYS A 104 4.81 -14.84 -14.66
N ILE A 105 3.57 -14.87 -15.15
CA ILE A 105 2.40 -14.35 -14.41
C ILE A 105 2.20 -15.15 -13.12
N ASN A 106 2.34 -16.47 -13.16
CA ASN A 106 2.30 -17.31 -11.97
C ASN A 106 3.41 -16.93 -10.97
N SER A 107 4.59 -16.59 -11.46
CA SER A 107 5.69 -16.09 -10.60
C SER A 107 5.38 -14.73 -9.98
N LEU A 108 4.74 -13.80 -10.71
CA LEU A 108 4.25 -12.53 -10.15
C LEU A 108 3.22 -12.76 -9.04
N ARG A 109 2.28 -13.71 -9.24
CA ARG A 109 1.29 -14.09 -8.22
C ARG A 109 1.97 -14.70 -6.99
N LYS A 110 2.93 -15.61 -7.17
CA LYS A 110 3.72 -16.18 -6.07
C LYS A 110 4.49 -15.11 -5.30
N LEU A 111 4.97 -14.06 -5.97
CA LEU A 111 5.63 -12.94 -5.31
C LEU A 111 4.65 -12.20 -4.39
N LEU A 112 3.45 -11.85 -4.87
CA LEU A 112 2.42 -11.19 -4.05
C LEU A 112 2.03 -12.03 -2.83
N THR A 113 1.78 -13.33 -3.01
CA THR A 113 1.43 -14.23 -1.89
C THR A 113 2.58 -14.48 -0.93
N SER A 114 3.84 -14.43 -1.41
CA SER A 114 5.01 -14.58 -0.54
C SER A 114 5.16 -13.39 0.42
N ILE A 115 4.70 -12.21 0.03
CA ILE A 115 4.71 -11.02 0.89
C ILE A 115 3.67 -11.16 2.01
N CYS A 116 2.56 -11.86 1.78
CA CYS A 116 1.53 -12.12 2.80
C CYS A 116 2.07 -12.85 4.04
N VAL A 117 2.93 -13.83 3.82
CA VAL A 117 3.41 -14.74 4.87
C VAL A 117 4.76 -14.34 5.46
N SER A 118 5.29 -13.22 5.04
CA SER A 118 6.64 -12.78 5.41
C SER A 118 6.59 -11.45 6.19
N ASN A 119 7.43 -11.35 7.22
CA ASN A 119 7.70 -10.05 7.82
C ASN A 119 8.41 -9.15 6.82
N PRO A 120 7.99 -7.90 6.63
CA PRO A 120 8.62 -6.98 5.66
C PRO A 120 10.13 -6.77 5.89
N LEU A 121 10.59 -6.91 7.14
CA LEU A 121 12.00 -6.78 7.54
C LEU A 121 12.85 -8.03 7.29
N GLU A 122 12.23 -9.19 7.11
CA GLU A 122 12.91 -10.50 7.04
C GLU A 122 13.00 -11.06 5.61
N LEU A 123 12.46 -10.33 4.63
CA LEU A 123 12.49 -10.74 3.23
C LEU A 123 13.89 -10.57 2.64
N SER A 124 14.69 -11.64 2.69
CA SER A 124 15.90 -11.66 1.86
C SER A 124 15.51 -11.85 0.39
N ILE A 125 16.09 -11.05 -0.48
CA ILE A 125 15.87 -11.14 -1.95
C ILE A 125 16.23 -12.54 -2.47
N GLU A 126 17.26 -13.15 -1.89
CA GLU A 126 17.67 -14.51 -2.21
C GLU A 126 16.56 -15.54 -1.92
N SER A 127 16.05 -15.51 -0.70
CA SER A 127 14.97 -16.40 -0.26
C SER A 127 13.70 -16.17 -1.06
N LEU A 128 13.37 -14.91 -1.35
CA LEU A 128 12.21 -14.57 -2.15
C LEU A 128 12.34 -15.03 -3.60
N ALA A 129 13.52 -14.90 -4.20
CA ALA A 129 13.79 -15.39 -5.56
C ALA A 129 13.65 -16.93 -5.65
N GLN A 130 14.13 -17.64 -4.64
CA GLN A 130 13.94 -19.10 -4.54
C GLN A 130 12.46 -19.49 -4.40
N LYS A 131 11.71 -18.85 -3.49
CA LYS A 131 10.27 -19.09 -3.29
C LYS A 131 9.45 -18.84 -4.56
N VAL A 132 9.79 -17.80 -5.30
CA VAL A 132 9.11 -17.41 -6.55
C VAL A 132 9.55 -18.31 -7.72
N GLY A 133 10.69 -18.98 -7.63
CA GLY A 133 11.27 -19.81 -8.69
C GLY A 133 11.90 -18.98 -9.80
N THR A 134 12.64 -17.92 -9.44
CA THR A 134 13.25 -17.02 -10.43
C THR A 134 14.64 -16.55 -10.02
N SER A 135 15.36 -15.90 -10.94
CA SER A 135 16.64 -15.27 -10.62
C SER A 135 16.43 -13.96 -9.88
N LYS A 136 17.44 -13.49 -9.09
CA LYS A 136 17.41 -12.19 -8.43
C LYS A 136 17.14 -11.03 -9.40
N VAL A 137 17.78 -11.07 -10.58
CA VAL A 137 17.62 -10.03 -11.60
C VAL A 137 16.17 -9.97 -12.09
N THR A 138 15.56 -11.13 -12.33
CA THR A 138 14.16 -11.23 -12.76
C THR A 138 13.22 -10.82 -11.62
N LEU A 139 13.53 -11.17 -10.37
CA LEU A 139 12.74 -10.76 -9.22
C LEU A 139 12.67 -9.23 -9.08
N TYR A 140 13.78 -8.51 -9.26
CA TYR A 140 13.76 -7.04 -9.25
C TYR A 140 12.86 -6.45 -10.33
N LYS A 141 12.88 -7.04 -11.54
CA LYS A 141 11.97 -6.63 -12.62
C LYS A 141 10.50 -6.86 -12.22
N TYR A 142 10.21 -7.97 -11.57
CA TYR A 142 8.85 -8.28 -11.09
C TYR A 142 8.40 -7.31 -10.01
N ILE A 143 9.27 -6.98 -9.06
CA ILE A 143 9.00 -5.97 -8.03
C ILE A 143 8.70 -4.62 -8.68
N GLU A 144 9.49 -4.20 -9.66
CA GLU A 144 9.27 -2.95 -10.39
C GLU A 144 7.93 -2.95 -11.16
N LEU A 145 7.59 -4.04 -11.84
CA LEU A 145 6.33 -4.18 -12.57
C LEU A 145 5.13 -4.11 -11.63
N LEU A 146 5.16 -4.86 -10.53
CA LEU A 146 4.08 -4.84 -9.53
C LEU A 146 3.98 -3.50 -8.82
N HIS A 147 5.09 -2.80 -8.63
CA HIS A 147 5.09 -1.44 -8.08
C HIS A 147 4.44 -0.44 -9.04
N LYS A 148 4.77 -0.49 -10.33
CA LYS A 148 4.13 0.34 -11.37
C LYS A 148 2.64 0.04 -11.54
N ALA A 149 2.24 -1.21 -11.30
CA ALA A 149 0.85 -1.66 -11.35
C ALA A 149 0.08 -1.37 -10.04
N GLU A 150 0.66 -0.66 -9.08
CA GLU A 150 0.07 -0.35 -7.77
C GLU A 150 -0.41 -1.58 -6.99
N LEU A 151 0.20 -2.74 -7.22
CA LEU A 151 -0.05 -3.96 -6.45
C LEU A 151 0.96 -4.16 -5.31
N LEU A 152 2.13 -3.54 -5.44
CA LEU A 152 3.23 -3.63 -4.49
C LEU A 152 3.83 -2.25 -4.22
N ARG A 153 4.27 -2.04 -2.99
CA ARG A 153 4.99 -0.85 -2.57
C ARG A 153 6.31 -1.24 -1.94
N HIS A 154 7.38 -0.54 -2.33
CA HIS A 154 8.67 -0.71 -1.66
C HIS A 154 9.08 0.59 -0.97
N VAL A 155 9.69 0.45 0.19
CA VAL A 155 10.22 1.55 0.98
C VAL A 155 11.71 1.35 1.12
N VAL A 156 12.48 2.32 0.68
CA VAL A 156 13.94 2.23 0.68
C VAL A 156 14.54 2.87 1.92
N TYR A 157 15.73 2.41 2.29
CA TYR A 157 16.48 2.99 3.39
C TYR A 157 16.97 4.42 3.04
N GLU A 158 16.78 5.37 3.96
CA GLU A 158 17.14 6.79 3.73
C GLU A 158 18.61 6.97 3.32
N GLY A 159 19.54 6.27 3.95
CA GLY A 159 20.98 6.34 3.66
C GLY A 159 21.40 5.83 2.28
N LYS A 160 20.50 5.17 1.55
CA LYS A 160 20.75 4.63 0.20
C LYS A 160 20.10 5.43 -0.92
N ARG A 161 19.60 6.63 -0.65
CA ARG A 161 18.86 7.49 -1.58
C ARG A 161 19.48 7.59 -2.99
N PHE A 162 20.79 7.58 -3.10
CA PHE A 162 21.54 7.69 -4.35
C PHE A 162 21.96 6.34 -4.94
N LYS A 163 21.82 5.23 -4.21
CA LYS A 163 22.18 3.87 -4.64
C LYS A 163 20.95 2.95 -4.78
N SER A 164 19.77 3.49 -4.73
CA SER A 164 18.54 2.77 -4.41
C SER A 164 17.92 1.93 -5.52
N MET A 165 18.38 2.04 -6.76
CA MET A 165 17.74 1.29 -7.86
C MET A 165 17.95 -0.23 -7.79
N GLN A 166 18.75 -0.74 -6.86
CA GLN A 166 19.18 -2.14 -6.87
C GLN A 166 18.65 -3.01 -5.73
N LYS A 167 18.04 -2.45 -4.68
CA LYS A 167 17.64 -3.28 -3.53
C LYS A 167 16.46 -2.68 -2.77
N PRO A 168 15.23 -3.19 -2.97
CA PRO A 168 14.10 -2.81 -2.14
C PRO A 168 14.36 -3.28 -0.70
N ASP A 169 14.35 -2.36 0.23
CA ASP A 169 14.66 -2.65 1.62
C ASP A 169 13.46 -3.22 2.37
N LYS A 170 12.26 -2.71 2.08
CA LYS A 170 11.00 -3.22 2.62
C LYS A 170 9.95 -3.35 1.52
N LEU A 171 9.25 -4.45 1.51
CA LEU A 171 8.17 -4.73 0.55
C LEU A 171 6.85 -4.88 1.28
N TYR A 172 5.83 -4.15 0.79
CA TYR A 172 4.45 -4.24 1.26
C TYR A 172 3.52 -4.45 0.06
N LEU A 173 2.36 -5.05 0.28
CA LEU A 173 1.27 -4.88 -0.68
C LEU A 173 0.88 -3.39 -0.71
N ALA A 174 0.41 -2.89 -1.86
CA ALA A 174 0.28 -1.46 -2.08
C ALA A 174 -0.69 -0.76 -1.11
N ASN A 175 -1.67 -1.50 -0.58
CA ASN A 175 -2.59 -1.02 0.44
C ASN A 175 -3.14 -2.17 1.31
N THR A 176 -3.85 -1.81 2.37
CA THR A 176 -4.38 -2.76 3.34
C THR A 176 -5.54 -3.61 2.81
N THR A 177 -6.32 -3.12 1.85
CA THR A 177 -7.37 -3.91 1.21
C THR A 177 -6.78 -5.05 0.39
N LEU A 178 -5.70 -4.82 -0.36
CA LEU A 178 -4.97 -5.89 -1.04
C LEU A 178 -4.43 -6.92 -0.05
N LEU A 179 -3.88 -6.44 1.07
CA LEU A 179 -3.37 -7.31 2.13
C LEU A 179 -4.49 -8.17 2.73
N SER A 180 -5.63 -7.58 3.05
CA SER A 180 -6.79 -8.29 3.62
C SER A 180 -7.47 -9.24 2.62
N SER A 181 -7.42 -8.94 1.31
CA SER A 181 -8.03 -9.78 0.27
C SER A 181 -7.14 -10.96 -0.15
N LEU A 182 -5.82 -10.77 -0.14
CA LEU A 182 -4.87 -11.80 -0.57
C LEU A 182 -4.38 -12.69 0.59
N CYS A 183 -4.35 -12.17 1.81
CA CYS A 183 -3.74 -12.81 2.96
C CYS A 183 -4.83 -13.24 3.95
N LEU A 184 -4.84 -14.50 4.36
CA LEU A 184 -5.86 -15.06 5.26
C LEU A 184 -5.85 -14.36 6.64
N GLU A 185 -4.67 -14.22 7.23
CA GLU A 185 -4.48 -13.64 8.57
C GLU A 185 -3.25 -12.72 8.58
N PRO A 186 -3.37 -11.49 8.05
CA PRO A 186 -2.23 -10.59 8.04
C PRO A 186 -1.86 -10.15 9.46
N GLN A 187 -0.56 -10.15 9.76
CA GLN A 187 -0.06 -9.70 11.04
C GLN A 187 -0.41 -8.22 11.28
N ILE A 188 -0.82 -7.88 12.50
CA ILE A 188 -1.25 -6.52 12.86
C ILE A 188 -0.15 -5.47 12.63
N GLY A 189 1.11 -5.85 12.84
CA GLY A 189 2.27 -4.99 12.56
C GLY A 189 2.38 -4.64 11.07
N THR A 190 2.27 -5.66 10.21
CA THR A 190 2.28 -5.50 8.74
C THR A 190 1.10 -4.66 8.26
N LEU A 191 -0.10 -4.85 8.81
CA LEU A 191 -1.28 -4.03 8.52
C LEU A 191 -1.03 -2.55 8.84
N ARG A 192 -0.50 -2.25 10.02
CA ARG A 192 -0.21 -0.88 10.45
C ARG A 192 0.86 -0.21 9.58
N GLU A 193 1.94 -0.92 9.28
CA GLU A 193 3.00 -0.41 8.40
C GLU A 193 2.47 -0.20 6.97
N SER A 194 1.70 -1.14 6.42
CA SER A 194 1.08 -1.01 5.09
C SER A 194 0.10 0.15 5.03
N PHE A 195 -0.74 0.33 6.05
CA PHE A 195 -1.63 1.48 6.16
C PHE A 195 -0.83 2.78 6.12
N PHE A 196 0.13 2.93 7.02
CA PHE A 196 0.96 4.13 7.12
C PHE A 196 1.68 4.43 5.80
N ALA A 197 2.32 3.43 5.19
CA ALA A 197 3.00 3.58 3.92
C ALA A 197 2.03 3.97 2.80
N SER A 198 0.85 3.37 2.72
CA SER A 198 -0.14 3.68 1.68
C SER A 198 -0.69 5.11 1.78
N GLN A 199 -0.95 5.60 2.98
CA GLN A 199 -1.50 6.95 3.18
C GLN A 199 -0.46 8.04 2.93
N LEU A 200 0.77 7.87 3.39
CA LEU A 200 1.80 8.89 3.25
C LEU A 200 2.42 8.97 1.86
N SER A 201 2.54 7.86 1.15
CA SER A 201 3.20 7.81 -0.16
C SER A 201 2.42 8.47 -1.28
N VAL A 202 1.15 8.81 -1.08
CA VAL A 202 0.32 9.51 -2.07
C VAL A 202 0.94 10.86 -2.46
N LYS A 203 1.45 11.60 -1.49
CA LYS A 203 2.00 12.96 -1.68
C LYS A 203 3.48 13.08 -1.34
N ASN A 204 4.07 12.04 -0.73
CA ASN A 204 5.41 12.11 -0.19
C ASN A 204 6.25 10.90 -0.60
N SER A 205 7.54 11.11 -0.84
CA SER A 205 8.50 10.02 -0.89
C SER A 205 8.74 9.53 0.55
N ILE A 206 8.51 8.25 0.79
CA ILE A 206 8.70 7.64 2.11
C ILE A 206 10.00 6.81 2.13
N TYR A 207 10.68 6.88 3.27
CA TYR A 207 11.93 6.16 3.54
C TYR A 207 11.87 5.56 4.94
N TYR A 208 12.56 4.48 5.18
CA TYR A 208 12.73 3.99 6.53
C TYR A 208 14.13 4.31 7.05
N VAL A 209 14.24 4.41 8.38
CA VAL A 209 15.50 4.63 9.10
C VAL A 209 15.73 3.43 9.99
N ASP A 210 16.95 2.89 10.02
CA ASP A 210 17.31 1.81 10.92
C ASP A 210 17.41 2.31 12.36
N LYS A 211 17.02 1.47 13.33
CA LYS A 211 17.04 1.85 14.77
C LYS A 211 18.41 2.40 15.23
N GLY A 212 19.50 1.82 14.72
CA GLY A 212 20.86 2.27 15.05
C GLY A 212 21.17 3.69 14.57
N ASP A 213 20.64 4.10 13.42
CA ASP A 213 20.88 5.43 12.83
C ASP A 213 19.96 6.49 13.42
N PHE A 214 18.76 6.12 13.86
CA PHE A 214 17.86 7.01 14.57
C PHE A 214 18.46 7.50 15.90
N LEU A 215 19.16 6.63 16.62
CA LEU A 215 19.85 6.97 17.86
C LEU A 215 21.08 7.86 17.64
N LYS A 216 21.76 7.75 16.49
CA LYS A 216 22.89 8.62 16.12
C LYS A 216 22.48 10.04 15.75
N LYS A 217 21.29 10.22 15.15
CA LYS A 217 20.74 11.55 14.80
C LYS A 217 20.22 12.35 16.01
N LYS A 218 20.08 11.71 17.19
CA LYS A 218 19.67 12.36 18.45
C LYS A 218 20.85 12.84 19.33
N LYS A 219 22.10 12.60 18.93
CA LYS A 219 23.31 13.16 19.54
C LYS A 219 23.80 14.33 18.69
#